data_9f4a0e3a50d753cce90a9193694c4530
#
_entry.id   9f4a0e3a50d753cce90a9193694c4530
#
_cell.length_a   1.000
_cell.length_b   1.000
_cell.length_c   1.000
_cell.angle_alpha   90.00
_cell.angle_beta   90.00
_cell.angle_gamma   90.00
#
_symmetry.space_group_name_H-M   'P 1'
#
loop_
_entity.id
_entity.type
_entity.pdbx_description
1 polymer ?
#
loop_
_entity_poly.entity_id
_entity_poly.type
_entity_poly.pdbx_seq_one_letter_code
_entity_poly.pdbx_strand_id
1 'polypeptide(L)'
;MKALLVIIMSLCLHVTYAQKPDTTKTFIQGKDLGEVVVKSSYLTREGDHILAIPTKEQRKHAVTGYDLLSNLMIPGVSVERSTGSVTTPNGAATLYIDGREVDFREVQSLRPKDVSRVEYFDVPNGKYAKDAYAINIIMKPLNNGGYTQLDASQNVGYLYGDYNFISKFVTGTKSLNLWAGYSLENPKSSMDEDETFIFPDYQLNRLQHYNNADNRQTEEYVQASISNRGRKYIWMLRGGMAWNASKNGVNNGMTEYWKTAAAIKNGSILDINTRNKSYRPSVYFYLSSG
;
A
#
# COMPACT_ATOMS: atom_id res chain seq x y z
N MET A 1 -16.83 17.58 -19.76
CA MET A 1 -16.95 16.37 -18.94
C MET A 1 -17.90 15.30 -19.50
N LYS A 2 -19.12 15.64 -19.97
CA LYS A 2 -20.05 14.63 -20.53
C LYS A 2 -19.57 13.95 -21.83
N ALA A 3 -18.83 14.64 -22.69
CA ALA A 3 -18.29 14.08 -23.93
C ALA A 3 -17.12 13.08 -23.71
N LEU A 4 -16.29 13.27 -22.68
CA LEU A 4 -15.19 12.38 -22.33
C LEU A 4 -15.69 11.04 -21.78
N LEU A 5 -16.78 11.07 -21.01
CA LEU A 5 -17.42 9.88 -20.44
C LEU A 5 -18.03 8.97 -21.52
N VAL A 6 -18.58 9.56 -22.58
CA VAL A 6 -19.17 8.82 -23.72
C VAL A 6 -18.08 8.13 -24.56
N ILE A 7 -16.92 8.74 -24.70
CA ILE A 7 -15.79 8.15 -25.45
C ILE A 7 -15.21 6.96 -24.66
N ILE A 8 -15.08 7.04 -23.36
CA ILE A 8 -14.60 5.93 -22.52
C ILE A 8 -15.59 4.78 -22.50
N MET A 9 -16.90 5.07 -22.45
CA MET A 9 -17.95 4.03 -22.50
C MET A 9 -18.05 3.34 -23.86
N SER A 10 -17.75 4.04 -24.96
CA SER A 10 -17.75 3.47 -26.33
C SER A 10 -16.55 2.54 -26.57
N LEU A 11 -15.40 2.74 -25.87
CA LEU A 11 -14.21 1.91 -26.01
C LEU A 11 -14.35 0.55 -25.30
N CYS A 12 -15.20 0.44 -24.28
CA CYS A 12 -15.41 -0.79 -23.52
C CYS A 12 -16.38 -1.78 -24.20
N LEU A 13 -17.07 -1.40 -25.27
CA LEU A 13 -18.11 -2.23 -25.89
C LEU A 13 -17.62 -3.15 -27.03
N HIS A 14 -16.31 -3.21 -27.30
CA HIS A 14 -15.80 -3.95 -28.48
C HIS A 14 -14.94 -5.18 -28.16
N VAL A 15 -14.94 -5.71 -26.95
CA VAL A 15 -14.20 -6.95 -26.64
C VAL A 15 -15.10 -7.99 -25.97
N THR A 16 -16.00 -8.57 -26.74
CA THR A 16 -16.63 -9.85 -26.40
C THR A 16 -16.41 -10.84 -27.54
N TYR A 17 -15.25 -11.50 -27.52
CA TYR A 17 -15.10 -12.76 -28.27
C TYR A 17 -15.47 -13.92 -27.34
N ALA A 18 -16.59 -14.55 -27.64
CA ALA A 18 -17.01 -15.78 -27.00
C ALA A 18 -16.05 -16.92 -27.36
N GLN A 19 -15.35 -17.49 -26.40
CA GLN A 19 -14.66 -18.76 -26.55
C GLN A 19 -15.68 -19.89 -26.48
N LYS A 20 -15.71 -20.74 -27.50
CA LYS A 20 -16.45 -22.01 -27.51
C LYS A 20 -15.87 -22.95 -26.43
N PRO A 21 -16.70 -23.64 -25.65
CA PRO A 21 -16.19 -24.68 -24.75
C PRO A 21 -15.80 -25.92 -25.60
N ASP A 22 -14.54 -26.28 -25.50
CA ASP A 22 -14.02 -27.53 -26.10
C ASP A 22 -14.29 -28.69 -25.15
N THR A 23 -15.30 -29.48 -25.47
CA THR A 23 -15.70 -30.65 -24.67
C THR A 23 -15.06 -31.88 -25.27
N THR A 24 -13.79 -32.08 -25.10
CA THR A 24 -13.15 -33.37 -25.40
C THR A 24 -12.87 -34.09 -24.08
N LYS A 25 -13.75 -35.05 -23.77
CA LYS A 25 -13.51 -36.01 -22.69
C LYS A 25 -12.44 -36.98 -23.14
N THR A 26 -11.21 -36.73 -22.79
CA THR A 26 -10.14 -37.72 -22.91
C THR A 26 -10.02 -38.47 -21.61
N PHE A 27 -10.40 -39.76 -21.61
CA PHE A 27 -10.10 -40.68 -20.51
C PHE A 27 -8.57 -40.82 -20.45
N ILE A 28 -7.96 -40.20 -19.43
CA ILE A 28 -6.54 -40.39 -19.17
C ILE A 28 -6.41 -41.64 -18.31
N GLN A 29 -5.88 -42.68 -18.95
CA GLN A 29 -5.37 -43.85 -18.27
C GLN A 29 -4.33 -43.41 -17.25
N GLY A 30 -4.54 -43.72 -15.97
CA GLY A 30 -3.67 -43.30 -14.88
C GLY A 30 -2.24 -43.78 -15.11
N LYS A 31 -1.37 -42.87 -15.50
CA LYS A 31 0.07 -43.05 -15.48
C LYS A 31 0.51 -42.78 -14.07
N ASP A 32 1.06 -43.77 -13.41
CA ASP A 32 1.66 -43.64 -12.09
C ASP A 32 2.73 -42.54 -12.17
N LEU A 33 2.42 -41.37 -11.69
CA LEU A 33 3.35 -40.27 -11.62
C LEU A 33 4.21 -40.53 -10.39
N GLY A 34 5.44 -40.98 -10.62
CA GLY A 34 6.43 -41.11 -9.58
C GLY A 34 6.45 -39.81 -8.72
N GLU A 35 6.64 -39.98 -7.43
CA GLU A 35 6.69 -38.89 -6.45
C GLU A 35 7.66 -37.79 -6.93
N VAL A 36 7.13 -36.70 -7.47
CA VAL A 36 7.92 -35.51 -7.77
C VAL A 36 8.14 -34.78 -6.44
N VAL A 37 9.21 -35.10 -5.76
CA VAL A 37 9.69 -34.31 -4.61
C VAL A 37 10.12 -32.96 -5.17
N VAL A 38 9.20 -32.03 -5.24
CA VAL A 38 9.51 -30.62 -5.49
C VAL A 38 10.16 -30.08 -4.21
N LYS A 39 11.47 -30.23 -4.10
CA LYS A 39 12.24 -29.45 -3.13
C LYS A 39 12.06 -27.97 -3.53
N SER A 40 11.19 -27.28 -2.83
CA SER A 40 10.99 -25.83 -2.95
C SER A 40 12.26 -25.13 -2.44
N SER A 41 13.24 -24.97 -3.33
CA SER A 41 14.54 -24.35 -3.03
C SER A 41 14.49 -22.81 -3.11
N TYR A 42 13.29 -22.21 -3.15
CA TYR A 42 13.17 -20.76 -3.25
C TYR A 42 13.37 -20.04 -1.90
N LEU A 43 13.31 -20.77 -0.78
CA LEU A 43 13.64 -20.28 0.56
C LEU A 43 14.78 -21.11 1.12
N THR A 44 15.85 -20.45 1.48
CA THR A 44 17.04 -21.09 2.08
C THR A 44 17.55 -20.22 3.23
N ARG A 45 17.91 -20.82 4.35
CA ARG A 45 18.61 -20.08 5.42
C ARG A 45 20.11 -20.03 5.10
N GLU A 46 20.64 -18.84 4.96
CA GLU A 46 22.06 -18.57 4.72
C GLU A 46 22.64 -17.75 5.88
N GLY A 47 23.29 -18.43 6.81
CA GLY A 47 23.91 -17.79 7.97
C GLY A 47 22.90 -17.02 8.83
N ASP A 48 22.92 -15.70 8.75
CA ASP A 48 22.15 -14.75 9.56
C ASP A 48 20.82 -14.31 8.93
N HIS A 49 20.48 -14.81 7.73
CA HIS A 49 19.26 -14.40 7.04
C HIS A 49 18.59 -15.56 6.29
N ILE A 50 17.32 -15.34 5.96
CA ILE A 50 16.57 -16.20 5.04
C ILE A 50 16.65 -15.57 3.65
N LEU A 51 17.25 -16.32 2.72
CA LEU A 51 17.29 -15.99 1.31
C LEU A 51 16.02 -16.48 0.62
N ALA A 52 15.29 -15.59 -0.04
CA ALA A 52 14.14 -15.91 -0.86
C ALA A 52 14.42 -15.56 -2.32
N ILE A 53 14.42 -16.56 -3.20
CA ILE A 53 14.61 -16.35 -4.64
C ILE A 53 13.24 -16.47 -5.33
N PRO A 54 12.64 -15.37 -5.79
CA PRO A 54 11.32 -15.42 -6.41
C PRO A 54 11.30 -16.31 -7.64
N THR A 55 10.33 -17.20 -7.72
CA THR A 55 10.08 -18.01 -8.91
C THR A 55 9.49 -17.17 -10.05
N LYS A 56 9.46 -17.73 -11.27
CA LYS A 56 8.84 -17.07 -12.42
C LYS A 56 7.35 -16.81 -12.17
N GLU A 57 6.65 -17.78 -11.58
CA GLU A 57 5.23 -17.67 -11.27
C GLU A 57 4.94 -16.63 -10.17
N GLN A 58 5.73 -16.60 -9.10
CA GLN A 58 5.59 -15.58 -8.06
C GLN A 58 5.79 -14.17 -8.61
N ARG A 59 6.75 -13.96 -9.53
CA ARG A 59 6.94 -12.67 -10.20
C ARG A 59 5.79 -12.32 -11.14
N LYS A 60 5.22 -13.31 -11.84
CA LYS A 60 4.13 -13.12 -12.81
C LYS A 60 2.83 -12.69 -12.14
N HIS A 61 2.55 -13.23 -10.95
CA HIS A 61 1.35 -12.94 -10.16
C HIS A 61 1.51 -11.79 -9.17
N ALA A 62 2.59 -11.02 -9.28
CA ALA A 62 2.81 -9.82 -8.49
C ALA A 62 2.82 -8.59 -9.39
N VAL A 63 2.14 -7.54 -8.99
CA VAL A 63 2.11 -6.24 -9.67
C VAL A 63 3.11 -5.28 -9.02
N THR A 64 3.20 -5.31 -7.69
CA THR A 64 4.04 -4.45 -6.87
C THR A 64 5.10 -5.23 -6.11
N GLY A 65 6.02 -4.53 -5.47
CA GLY A 65 6.99 -5.15 -4.55
C GLY A 65 6.31 -5.80 -3.34
N TYR A 66 5.22 -5.21 -2.83
CA TYR A 66 4.45 -5.79 -1.73
C TYR A 66 3.72 -7.07 -2.13
N ASP A 67 3.17 -7.13 -3.35
CA ASP A 67 2.60 -8.37 -3.87
C ASP A 67 3.66 -9.46 -3.95
N LEU A 68 4.86 -9.11 -4.41
CA LEU A 68 5.96 -10.07 -4.47
C LEU A 68 6.37 -10.56 -3.09
N LEU A 69 6.54 -9.66 -2.11
CA LEU A 69 6.87 -10.04 -0.73
C LEU A 69 5.80 -10.96 -0.14
N SER A 70 4.52 -10.66 -0.37
CA SER A 70 3.41 -11.52 0.05
C SER A 70 3.45 -12.90 -0.63
N ASN A 71 3.73 -12.96 -1.95
CA ASN A 71 3.79 -14.20 -2.71
C ASN A 71 5.00 -15.08 -2.33
N LEU A 72 6.04 -14.50 -1.74
CA LEU A 72 7.21 -15.25 -1.26
C LEU A 72 6.91 -16.07 -0.01
N MET A 73 5.84 -15.75 0.75
CA MET A 73 5.45 -16.47 1.96
C MET A 73 6.63 -16.73 2.91
N ILE A 74 7.44 -15.70 3.16
CA ILE A 74 8.60 -15.80 4.06
C ILE A 74 8.10 -16.14 5.47
N PRO A 75 8.58 -17.21 6.12
CA PRO A 75 8.13 -17.59 7.45
C PRO A 75 8.26 -16.46 8.47
N GLY A 76 7.19 -16.20 9.23
CA GLY A 76 7.16 -15.14 10.23
C GLY A 76 6.99 -13.72 9.67
N VAL A 77 6.79 -13.54 8.36
CA VAL A 77 6.56 -12.23 7.74
C VAL A 77 5.11 -12.12 7.26
N SER A 78 4.41 -11.09 7.69
CA SER A 78 3.07 -10.72 7.23
C SER A 78 3.14 -9.42 6.43
N VAL A 79 2.51 -9.41 5.28
CA VAL A 79 2.51 -8.27 4.35
C VAL A 79 1.08 -7.76 4.16
N GLU A 80 0.80 -6.56 4.63
CA GLU A 80 -0.44 -5.84 4.36
C GLU A 80 -0.24 -4.98 3.11
N ARG A 81 -0.84 -5.41 1.99
CA ARG A 81 -0.59 -4.81 0.67
C ARG A 81 -1.19 -3.41 0.53
N SER A 82 -2.32 -3.16 1.19
CA SER A 82 -3.05 -1.89 1.08
C SER A 82 -2.31 -0.75 1.78
N THR A 83 -1.72 -1.02 2.93
CA THR A 83 -0.98 -0.04 3.74
C THR A 83 0.52 -0.09 3.49
N GLY A 84 1.02 -1.15 2.83
CA GLY A 84 2.45 -1.41 2.67
C GLY A 84 3.17 -1.72 3.97
N SER A 85 2.43 -2.18 4.96
CA SER A 85 2.99 -2.60 6.24
C SER A 85 3.56 -4.02 6.13
N VAL A 86 4.79 -4.20 6.57
CA VAL A 86 5.43 -5.50 6.68
C VAL A 86 5.76 -5.74 8.13
N THR A 87 5.12 -6.75 8.71
CA THR A 87 5.20 -7.05 10.15
C THR A 87 5.68 -8.47 10.39
N THR A 88 6.26 -8.66 11.57
CA THR A 88 6.63 -9.96 12.13
C THR A 88 5.90 -10.13 13.46
N PRO A 89 5.88 -11.31 14.09
CA PRO A 89 5.24 -11.52 15.39
C PRO A 89 5.70 -10.55 16.50
N ASN A 90 6.92 -10.02 16.38
CA ASN A 90 7.53 -9.17 17.41
C ASN A 90 7.74 -7.71 16.96
N GLY A 91 7.21 -7.30 15.81
CA GLY A 91 7.29 -5.90 15.36
C GLY A 91 7.35 -5.71 13.85
N ALA A 92 7.45 -4.46 13.43
CA ALA A 92 7.57 -4.08 12.03
C ALA A 92 8.97 -4.37 11.48
N ALA A 93 9.04 -4.73 10.20
CA ALA A 93 10.30 -4.87 9.48
C ALA A 93 10.66 -3.60 8.73
N THR A 94 11.92 -3.18 8.81
CA THR A 94 12.46 -2.09 7.98
C THR A 94 12.78 -2.62 6.59
N LEU A 95 12.38 -1.89 5.56
CA LEU A 95 12.55 -2.29 4.17
C LEU A 95 13.75 -1.61 3.53
N TYR A 96 14.51 -2.39 2.77
CA TYR A 96 15.69 -1.96 2.04
C TYR A 96 15.62 -2.39 0.58
N ILE A 97 16.16 -1.58 -0.31
CA ILE A 97 16.45 -1.96 -1.71
C ILE A 97 17.97 -1.81 -1.92
N ASP A 98 18.61 -2.90 -2.28
CA ASP A 98 20.06 -2.99 -2.48
C ASP A 98 20.86 -2.41 -1.29
N GLY A 99 20.42 -2.67 -0.07
CA GLY A 99 21.02 -2.24 1.18
C GLY A 99 20.77 -0.80 1.59
N ARG A 100 19.90 -0.07 0.89
CA ARG A 100 19.45 1.28 1.20
C ARG A 100 18.03 1.24 1.76
N GLU A 101 17.79 1.88 2.90
CA GLU A 101 16.46 2.02 3.48
C GLU A 101 15.53 2.78 2.53
N VAL A 102 14.30 2.29 2.40
CA VAL A 102 13.33 2.79 1.44
C VAL A 102 11.99 3.08 2.09
N ASP A 103 11.22 3.96 1.47
CA ASP A 103 9.85 4.24 1.88
C ASP A 103 8.83 3.32 1.19
N PHE A 104 7.57 3.46 1.62
CA PHE A 104 6.43 2.73 1.05
C PHE A 104 6.35 2.84 -0.48
N ARG A 105 6.50 4.05 -1.02
CA ARG A 105 6.31 4.32 -2.45
C ARG A 105 7.36 3.65 -3.31
N GLU A 106 8.58 3.54 -2.81
CA GLU A 106 9.67 2.87 -3.53
C GLU A 106 9.41 1.38 -3.67
N VAL A 107 8.90 0.72 -2.61
CA VAL A 107 8.55 -0.71 -2.66
C VAL A 107 7.27 -0.93 -3.47
N GLN A 108 6.27 -0.07 -3.33
CA GLN A 108 5.03 -0.11 -4.11
C GLN A 108 5.31 -0.02 -5.62
N SER A 109 6.25 0.84 -6.02
CA SER A 109 6.63 1.07 -7.40
C SER A 109 7.59 0.02 -7.99
N LEU A 110 8.04 -0.91 -7.19
CA LEU A 110 9.04 -1.88 -7.60
C LEU A 110 8.42 -2.93 -8.52
N ARG A 111 9.01 -3.13 -9.70
CA ARG A 111 8.56 -4.17 -10.64
C ARG A 111 9.08 -5.54 -10.21
N PRO A 112 8.20 -6.51 -9.93
CA PRO A 112 8.60 -7.85 -9.47
C PRO A 112 9.58 -8.58 -10.38
N LYS A 113 9.49 -8.38 -11.69
CA LYS A 113 10.40 -9.00 -12.67
C LYS A 113 11.85 -8.54 -12.55
N ASP A 114 12.07 -7.37 -11.98
CA ASP A 114 13.41 -6.79 -11.80
C ASP A 114 14.04 -7.18 -10.45
N VAL A 115 13.30 -7.88 -9.58
CA VAL A 115 13.84 -8.41 -8.33
C VAL A 115 14.66 -9.66 -8.62
N SER A 116 15.88 -9.68 -8.07
CA SER A 116 16.77 -10.85 -8.11
C SER A 116 16.43 -11.82 -6.98
N ARG A 117 16.49 -11.33 -5.75
CA ARG A 117 16.25 -12.07 -4.51
C ARG A 117 15.80 -11.14 -3.39
N VAL A 118 15.31 -11.70 -2.30
CA VAL A 118 14.95 -11.00 -1.07
C VAL A 118 15.70 -11.67 0.08
N GLU A 119 16.31 -10.87 0.94
CA GLU A 119 17.05 -11.30 2.13
C GLU A 119 16.27 -10.83 3.36
N TYR A 120 15.82 -11.76 4.21
CA TYR A 120 15.12 -11.44 5.45
C TYR A 120 16.01 -11.74 6.64
N PHE A 121 16.28 -10.71 7.44
CA PHE A 121 17.08 -10.78 8.66
C PHE A 121 16.14 -10.80 9.87
N ASP A 122 16.03 -11.96 10.51
CA ASP A 122 15.27 -12.15 11.74
C ASP A 122 16.06 -11.72 12.99
N VAL A 123 17.38 -11.67 12.87
CA VAL A 123 18.33 -11.09 13.84
C VAL A 123 19.28 -10.17 13.08
N PRO A 124 18.86 -8.91 12.80
CA PRO A 124 19.66 -7.99 12.01
C PRO A 124 21.01 -7.68 12.66
N ASN A 125 22.06 -7.64 11.84
CA ASN A 125 23.42 -7.32 12.25
C ASN A 125 24.10 -6.36 11.27
N GLY A 126 25.32 -5.93 11.57
CA GLY A 126 26.10 -5.03 10.72
C GLY A 126 25.34 -3.75 10.40
N LYS A 127 25.11 -3.47 9.12
CA LYS A 127 24.41 -2.27 8.66
C LYS A 127 22.92 -2.22 9.05
N TYR A 128 22.32 -3.34 9.41
CA TYR A 128 20.92 -3.47 9.82
C TYR A 128 20.73 -3.57 11.33
N ALA A 129 21.82 -3.52 12.13
CA ALA A 129 21.79 -3.73 13.58
C ALA A 129 20.87 -2.77 14.37
N LYS A 130 20.47 -1.65 13.75
CA LYS A 130 19.52 -0.69 14.35
C LYS A 130 18.06 -1.15 14.30
N ASP A 131 17.76 -2.13 13.45
CA ASP A 131 16.40 -2.56 13.17
C ASP A 131 16.04 -3.78 14.00
N ALA A 132 14.77 -3.93 14.36
CA ALA A 132 14.27 -5.14 14.98
C ALA A 132 14.24 -6.30 13.96
N TYR A 133 13.85 -6.00 12.73
CA TYR A 133 13.81 -6.89 11.57
C TYR A 133 14.14 -6.12 10.32
N ALA A 134 14.84 -6.74 9.37
CA ALA A 134 15.16 -6.09 8.10
C ALA A 134 14.84 -7.00 6.91
N ILE A 135 14.27 -6.40 5.87
CA ILE A 135 14.05 -7.08 4.58
C ILE A 135 14.77 -6.28 3.51
N ASN A 136 15.75 -6.91 2.86
CA ASN A 136 16.53 -6.29 1.80
C ASN A 136 16.17 -6.90 0.44
N ILE A 137 15.59 -6.10 -0.44
CA ILE A 137 15.19 -6.50 -1.79
C ILE A 137 16.36 -6.22 -2.73
N ILE A 138 16.97 -7.26 -3.28
CA ILE A 138 18.09 -7.14 -4.21
C ILE A 138 17.55 -7.10 -5.64
N MET A 139 17.90 -6.03 -6.35
CA MET A 139 17.48 -5.81 -7.73
C MET A 139 18.43 -6.46 -8.72
N LYS A 140 17.90 -6.89 -9.85
CA LYS A 140 18.73 -7.24 -11.01
C LYS A 140 19.44 -5.99 -11.52
N PRO A 141 20.69 -6.08 -11.93
CA PRO A 141 21.42 -4.95 -12.47
C PRO A 141 20.74 -4.45 -13.74
N LEU A 142 20.41 -3.16 -13.77
CA LEU A 142 19.93 -2.46 -14.95
C LEU A 142 20.98 -1.41 -15.32
N ASN A 143 21.64 -1.57 -16.46
CA ASN A 143 22.70 -0.66 -16.88
C ASN A 143 22.15 0.55 -17.66
N ASN A 144 21.19 0.33 -18.55
CA ASN A 144 20.56 1.39 -19.33
C ASN A 144 19.09 1.07 -19.56
N GLY A 145 18.25 2.10 -19.53
CA GLY A 145 16.83 1.99 -19.78
C GLY A 145 15.98 2.55 -18.66
N GLY A 146 14.71 2.21 -18.66
CA GLY A 146 13.76 2.68 -17.66
C GLY A 146 12.37 2.14 -17.90
N TYR A 147 11.44 2.65 -17.13
CA TYR A 147 10.02 2.37 -17.28
C TYR A 147 9.18 3.50 -16.71
N THR A 148 7.98 3.60 -17.21
CA THR A 148 6.91 4.42 -16.65
C THR A 148 5.73 3.52 -16.36
N GLN A 149 5.11 3.72 -15.20
CA GLN A 149 3.94 2.98 -14.75
C GLN A 149 2.87 3.96 -14.29
N LEU A 150 1.64 3.68 -14.62
CA LEU A 150 0.44 4.36 -14.16
C LEU A 150 -0.44 3.33 -13.47
N ASP A 151 -0.77 3.58 -12.22
CA ASP A 151 -1.71 2.77 -11.46
C ASP A 151 -2.92 3.62 -11.13
N ALA A 152 -4.12 3.05 -11.32
CA ALA A 152 -5.36 3.72 -10.98
C ALA A 152 -6.35 2.72 -10.37
N SER A 153 -6.91 3.09 -9.25
CA SER A 153 -7.96 2.36 -8.57
C SER A 153 -9.12 3.30 -8.28
N GLN A 154 -10.34 2.91 -8.64
CA GLN A 154 -11.54 3.70 -8.40
C GLN A 154 -12.68 2.80 -7.94
N ASN A 155 -13.24 3.08 -6.77
CA ASN A 155 -14.45 2.42 -6.29
C ASN A 155 -15.69 3.05 -6.92
N VAL A 156 -16.67 2.21 -7.21
CA VAL A 156 -17.93 2.64 -7.83
C VAL A 156 -19.02 2.89 -6.77
N GLY A 157 -18.97 2.20 -5.63
CA GLY A 157 -20.00 2.29 -4.58
C GLY A 157 -19.92 3.53 -3.68
N TYR A 158 -18.71 4.00 -3.42
CA TYR A 158 -18.46 5.24 -2.68
C TYR A 158 -17.25 5.96 -3.28
N LEU A 159 -17.10 7.24 -2.97
CA LEU A 159 -16.02 8.03 -3.56
C LEU A 159 -14.69 7.68 -2.92
N TYR A 160 -14.00 6.76 -3.57
CA TYR A 160 -12.61 6.39 -3.27
C TYR A 160 -11.86 6.24 -4.59
N GLY A 161 -10.72 6.91 -4.71
CA GLY A 161 -9.83 6.80 -5.86
C GLY A 161 -8.38 6.94 -5.43
N ASP A 162 -7.51 6.13 -6.00
CA ASP A 162 -6.06 6.18 -5.81
C ASP A 162 -5.38 6.10 -7.17
N TYR A 163 -4.53 7.07 -7.47
CA TYR A 163 -3.88 7.26 -8.77
C TYR A 163 -2.41 7.54 -8.57
N ASN A 164 -1.55 6.74 -9.17
CA ASN A 164 -0.12 6.82 -9.00
C ASN A 164 0.61 6.83 -10.33
N PHE A 165 1.58 7.71 -10.45
CA PHE A 165 2.53 7.80 -11.55
C PHE A 165 3.93 7.51 -11.04
N ILE A 166 4.63 6.64 -11.72
CA ILE A 166 6.00 6.25 -11.40
C ILE A 166 6.81 6.23 -12.68
N SER A 167 7.98 6.85 -12.66
CA SER A 167 8.93 6.80 -13.77
C SER A 167 10.34 6.60 -13.25
N LYS A 168 11.06 5.66 -13.85
CA LYS A 168 12.45 5.35 -13.53
C LYS A 168 13.29 5.37 -14.79
N PHE A 169 14.42 6.05 -14.73
CA PHE A 169 15.43 6.11 -15.79
C PHE A 169 16.79 5.73 -15.21
N VAL A 170 17.52 4.88 -15.91
CA VAL A 170 18.87 4.43 -15.53
C VAL A 170 19.80 4.57 -16.71
N THR A 171 20.96 5.16 -16.47
CA THR A 171 22.05 5.26 -17.45
C THR A 171 23.36 5.01 -16.74
N GLY A 172 23.99 3.86 -17.03
CA GLY A 172 25.20 3.40 -16.36
C GLY A 172 24.98 3.27 -14.85
N THR A 173 25.71 4.02 -14.06
CA THR A 173 25.62 4.03 -12.59
C THR A 173 24.59 4.99 -12.03
N LYS A 174 24.01 5.85 -12.87
CA LYS A 174 23.08 6.90 -12.46
C LYS A 174 21.63 6.49 -12.63
N SER A 175 20.77 6.88 -11.70
CA SER A 175 19.32 6.71 -11.85
C SER A 175 18.56 7.96 -11.43
N LEU A 176 17.45 8.21 -12.13
CA LEU A 176 16.42 9.19 -11.80
C LEU A 176 15.12 8.43 -11.58
N ASN A 177 14.47 8.69 -10.45
CA ASN A 177 13.14 8.16 -10.18
C ASN A 177 12.21 9.32 -9.86
N LEU A 178 10.99 9.26 -10.38
CA LEU A 178 9.93 10.23 -10.19
C LEU A 178 8.69 9.50 -9.71
N TRP A 179 8.03 10.05 -8.71
CA TRP A 179 6.74 9.59 -8.20
C TRP A 179 5.79 10.77 -8.07
N ALA A 180 4.56 10.55 -8.44
CA ALA A 180 3.47 11.47 -8.16
C ALA A 180 2.20 10.67 -7.91
N GLY A 181 1.33 11.16 -7.03
CA GLY A 181 0.08 10.48 -6.76
C GLY A 181 -0.97 11.41 -6.22
N TYR A 182 -2.21 10.94 -6.35
CA TYR A 182 -3.40 11.58 -5.85
C TYR A 182 -4.34 10.52 -5.31
N SER A 183 -4.75 10.65 -4.07
CA SER A 183 -5.82 9.85 -3.50
C SER A 183 -6.97 10.71 -3.01
N LEU A 184 -8.17 10.18 -3.15
CA LEU A 184 -9.40 10.81 -2.74
C LEU A 184 -10.29 9.78 -2.06
N GLU A 185 -10.70 10.09 -0.84
CA GLU A 185 -11.63 9.28 -0.08
C GLU A 185 -12.75 10.16 0.48
N ASN A 186 -13.98 9.68 0.39
CA ASN A 186 -15.14 10.30 1.03
C ASN A 186 -16.12 9.22 1.47
N PRO A 187 -15.80 8.46 2.53
CA PRO A 187 -16.75 7.52 3.10
C PRO A 187 -17.92 8.31 3.70
N LYS A 188 -19.11 7.92 3.31
CA LYS A 188 -20.33 8.37 3.98
C LYS A 188 -20.46 7.54 5.25
N SER A 189 -20.59 8.20 6.39
CA SER A 189 -20.82 7.53 7.67
C SER A 189 -22.13 7.98 8.30
N SER A 190 -22.72 7.08 9.05
CA SER A 190 -23.79 7.35 10.00
C SER A 190 -23.34 6.89 11.37
N MET A 191 -23.85 7.47 12.41
CA MET A 191 -23.56 7.11 13.78
C MET A 191 -24.85 7.16 14.60
N ASP A 192 -25.06 6.10 15.36
CA ASP A 192 -25.99 6.03 16.48
C ASP A 192 -25.18 5.64 17.71
N GLU A 193 -25.06 6.55 18.65
CA GLU A 193 -24.33 6.33 19.88
C GLU A 193 -25.26 6.58 21.05
N ASP A 194 -25.46 5.58 21.90
CA ASP A 194 -26.26 5.63 23.12
C ASP A 194 -25.32 5.43 24.31
N GLU A 195 -25.19 6.46 25.14
CA GLU A 195 -24.32 6.46 26.29
C GLU A 195 -25.11 6.75 27.55
N THR A 196 -24.77 6.03 28.62
CA THR A 196 -25.30 6.26 29.96
C THR A 196 -24.17 6.64 30.91
N PHE A 197 -24.23 7.82 31.43
CA PHE A 197 -23.32 8.32 32.47
C PHE A 197 -23.96 8.08 33.85
N ILE A 198 -23.30 7.31 34.70
CA ILE A 198 -23.78 6.95 36.03
C ILE A 198 -23.10 7.85 37.06
N PHE A 199 -23.87 8.68 37.75
CA PHE A 199 -23.44 9.51 38.87
C PHE A 199 -24.03 8.95 40.18
N PRO A 200 -23.50 9.32 41.35
CA PRO A 200 -23.98 8.82 42.64
C PRO A 200 -25.52 8.98 42.83
N ASP A 201 -26.07 10.13 42.37
CA ASP A 201 -27.43 10.53 42.64
C ASP A 201 -28.38 10.45 41.44
N TYR A 202 -27.84 10.21 40.20
CA TYR A 202 -28.63 10.16 38.98
C TYR A 202 -27.88 9.50 37.82
N GLN A 203 -28.63 9.13 36.81
CA GLN A 203 -28.08 8.70 35.53
C GLN A 203 -28.45 9.72 34.44
N LEU A 204 -27.47 10.06 33.59
CA LEU A 204 -27.65 10.90 32.42
C LEU A 204 -27.45 10.04 31.17
N ASN A 205 -28.45 10.02 30.31
CA ASN A 205 -28.37 9.35 29.03
C ASN A 205 -28.08 10.37 27.93
N ARG A 206 -27.25 10.01 26.97
CA ARG A 206 -26.95 10.77 25.75
C ARG A 206 -27.22 9.87 24.55
N LEU A 207 -28.06 10.30 23.65
CA LEU A 207 -28.24 9.70 22.33
C LEU A 207 -27.69 10.68 21.29
N GLN A 208 -26.75 10.24 20.48
CA GLN A 208 -26.23 11.03 19.38
C GLN A 208 -26.49 10.28 18.07
N HIS A 209 -27.13 10.97 17.14
CA HIS A 209 -27.51 10.41 15.85
C HIS A 209 -27.10 11.36 14.73
N TYR A 210 -26.45 10.86 13.69
CA TYR A 210 -26.30 11.56 12.42
C TYR A 210 -26.20 10.58 11.25
N ASN A 211 -26.63 11.07 10.08
CA ASN A 211 -26.55 10.36 8.82
C ASN A 211 -25.71 11.14 7.81
N ASN A 212 -25.06 10.44 6.89
CA ASN A 212 -24.34 11.02 5.75
C ASN A 212 -23.27 12.07 6.16
N ALA A 213 -22.48 11.80 7.17
CA ALA A 213 -21.32 12.62 7.45
C ALA A 213 -20.41 12.69 6.22
N ASP A 214 -19.89 13.88 5.92
CA ASP A 214 -18.99 14.15 4.78
C ASP A 214 -17.55 14.11 5.29
N ASN A 215 -16.91 12.95 5.20
CA ASN A 215 -15.55 12.69 5.69
C ASN A 215 -14.54 12.65 4.53
N ARG A 216 -14.46 13.74 3.77
CA ARG A 216 -13.58 13.82 2.62
C ARG A 216 -12.14 13.97 3.03
N GLN A 217 -11.28 13.09 2.48
CA GLN A 217 -9.83 13.17 2.59
C GLN A 217 -9.20 13.16 1.20
N THR A 218 -8.17 13.97 1.02
CA THR A 218 -7.35 13.95 -0.19
C THR A 218 -5.89 13.98 0.20
N GLU A 219 -5.10 13.19 -0.50
CA GLU A 219 -3.63 13.24 -0.42
C GLU A 219 -3.07 13.40 -1.83
N GLU A 220 -2.16 14.35 -1.98
CA GLU A 220 -1.38 14.59 -3.18
C GLU A 220 0.09 14.49 -2.81
N TYR A 221 0.91 13.88 -3.66
CA TYR A 221 2.34 13.90 -3.45
C TYR A 221 3.11 13.96 -4.76
N VAL A 222 4.29 14.54 -4.69
CA VAL A 222 5.34 14.45 -5.69
C VAL A 222 6.66 14.15 -5.01
N GLN A 223 7.46 13.30 -5.61
CA GLN A 223 8.78 12.93 -5.11
C GLN A 223 9.71 12.66 -6.27
N ALA A 224 10.96 13.09 -6.15
CA ALA A 224 12.01 12.77 -7.09
C ALA A 224 13.25 12.27 -6.34
N SER A 225 13.98 11.34 -6.93
CA SER A 225 15.30 10.96 -6.44
C SER A 225 16.30 10.82 -7.58
N ILE A 226 17.51 11.27 -7.31
CA ILE A 226 18.70 11.03 -8.14
C ILE A 226 19.67 10.19 -7.35
N SER A 227 20.26 9.19 -7.97
CA SER A 227 21.30 8.37 -7.32
C SER A 227 22.41 8.01 -8.28
N ASN A 228 23.57 7.68 -7.70
CA ASN A 228 24.71 7.15 -8.42
C ASN A 228 25.32 5.99 -7.65
N ARG A 229 25.53 4.86 -8.33
CA ARG A 229 26.20 3.65 -7.82
C ARG A 229 27.62 3.58 -8.39
N GLY A 230 28.48 4.49 -8.00
CA GLY A 230 29.89 4.42 -8.33
C GLY A 230 30.61 3.27 -7.62
N ARG A 231 31.79 2.86 -8.10
CA ARG A 231 32.60 1.80 -7.46
C ARG A 231 33.09 2.19 -6.07
N LYS A 232 33.40 3.49 -5.86
CA LYS A 232 33.95 3.99 -4.58
C LYS A 232 32.88 4.57 -3.67
N TYR A 233 31.88 5.22 -4.25
CA TYR A 233 30.79 5.87 -3.50
C TYR A 233 29.45 5.54 -4.12
N ILE A 234 28.50 5.26 -3.25
CA ILE A 234 27.08 5.16 -3.58
C ILE A 234 26.39 6.32 -2.89
N TRP A 235 25.67 7.14 -3.63
CA TRP A 235 24.91 8.22 -3.04
C TRP A 235 23.53 8.37 -3.68
N MET A 236 22.61 8.92 -2.91
CA MET A 236 21.27 9.29 -3.37
C MET A 236 20.81 10.57 -2.69
N LEU A 237 20.17 11.42 -3.48
CA LEU A 237 19.39 12.55 -3.00
C LEU A 237 17.94 12.34 -3.41
N ARG A 238 17.03 12.46 -2.45
CA ARG A 238 15.59 12.37 -2.65
C ARG A 238 14.93 13.61 -2.05
N GLY A 239 14.03 14.23 -2.79
CA GLY A 239 13.22 15.34 -2.34
C GLY A 239 11.76 15.12 -2.70
N GLY A 240 10.85 15.59 -1.88
CA GLY A 240 9.43 15.44 -2.12
C GLY A 240 8.58 16.39 -1.31
N MET A 241 7.30 16.43 -1.67
CA MET A 241 6.26 17.19 -0.99
C MET A 241 4.97 16.36 -1.00
N ALA A 242 4.30 16.31 0.14
CA ALA A 242 2.95 15.76 0.24
C ALA A 242 2.00 16.84 0.77
N TRP A 243 0.81 16.90 0.19
CA TRP A 243 -0.31 17.76 0.59
C TRP A 243 -1.45 16.89 1.02
N ASN A 244 -1.96 17.14 2.23
CA ASN A 244 -3.15 16.46 2.73
C ASN A 244 -4.22 17.49 3.04
N ALA A 245 -5.44 17.21 2.65
CA ALA A 245 -6.59 17.98 3.06
C ALA A 245 -7.68 17.03 3.56
N SER A 246 -8.25 17.35 4.72
CA SER A 246 -9.42 16.65 5.24
C SER A 246 -10.52 17.63 5.57
N LYS A 247 -11.75 17.20 5.29
CA LYS A 247 -12.97 17.87 5.66
C LYS A 247 -13.87 16.86 6.34
N ASN A 248 -14.21 17.11 7.61
CA ASN A 248 -15.21 16.33 8.34
C ASN A 248 -16.41 17.24 8.59
N GLY A 249 -17.58 16.80 8.15
CA GLY A 249 -18.79 17.55 8.28
C GLY A 249 -19.97 16.67 8.68
N VAL A 250 -20.69 17.05 9.71
CA VAL A 250 -21.98 16.53 10.10
C VAL A 250 -22.96 17.69 9.98
N ASN A 251 -24.00 17.52 9.18
CA ASN A 251 -25.07 18.50 9.07
C ASN A 251 -26.37 17.86 9.56
N ASN A 252 -27.13 18.61 10.35
CA ASN A 252 -28.40 18.16 10.93
C ASN A 252 -28.26 16.87 11.77
N GLY A 253 -27.13 16.67 12.44
CA GLY A 253 -27.03 15.68 13.51
C GLY A 253 -27.89 16.10 14.70
N MET A 254 -28.30 15.13 15.48
CA MET A 254 -29.12 15.36 16.69
C MET A 254 -28.40 14.75 17.88
N THR A 255 -28.38 15.51 18.98
CA THR A 255 -27.93 15.01 20.29
C THR A 255 -29.02 15.24 21.29
N GLU A 256 -29.48 14.20 21.97
CA GLU A 256 -30.48 14.27 23.02
C GLU A 256 -29.85 13.88 24.36
N TYR A 257 -30.25 14.62 25.41
CA TYR A 257 -29.87 14.32 26.79
C TYR A 257 -31.08 14.22 27.68
N TRP A 258 -31.13 13.21 28.55
CA TRP A 258 -32.17 13.09 29.57
C TRP A 258 -31.66 12.35 30.82
N LYS A 259 -32.19 12.73 31.98
CA LYS A 259 -32.03 11.95 33.19
C LYS A 259 -32.97 10.75 33.15
N THR A 260 -32.54 9.59 33.63
CA THR A 260 -33.36 8.35 33.57
C THR A 260 -34.76 8.50 34.18
N ALA A 261 -34.94 9.32 35.21
CA ALA A 261 -36.25 9.60 35.83
C ALA A 261 -36.97 10.82 35.20
N ALA A 262 -36.44 11.47 34.16
CA ALA A 262 -37.02 12.67 33.60
C ALA A 262 -37.94 12.34 32.41
N ALA A 263 -39.12 12.95 32.40
CA ALA A 263 -40.03 12.84 31.26
C ALA A 263 -39.63 13.73 30.05
N ILE A 264 -38.71 14.67 30.24
CA ILE A 264 -38.30 15.65 29.23
C ILE A 264 -36.88 15.33 28.76
N LYS A 265 -36.72 15.17 27.45
CA LYS A 265 -35.44 15.11 26.76
C LYS A 265 -35.05 16.50 26.28
N ASN A 266 -33.80 16.87 26.49
CA ASN A 266 -33.23 18.08 25.91
C ASN A 266 -32.49 17.68 24.64
N GLY A 267 -32.90 18.22 23.50
CA GLY A 267 -32.27 18.00 22.21
C GLY A 267 -31.47 19.22 21.74
N SER A 268 -30.40 18.98 21.03
CA SER A 268 -29.64 19.98 20.29
C SER A 268 -29.30 19.49 18.90
N ILE A 269 -29.20 20.42 17.96
CA ILE A 269 -28.69 20.13 16.61
C ILE A 269 -27.17 20.04 16.71
N LEU A 270 -26.61 19.02 16.08
CA LEU A 270 -25.18 18.81 15.98
C LEU A 270 -24.73 19.18 14.56
N ASP A 271 -23.99 20.26 14.44
CA ASP A 271 -23.32 20.65 13.22
C ASP A 271 -21.81 20.66 13.46
N ILE A 272 -21.09 19.85 12.69
CA ILE A 272 -19.63 19.79 12.73
C ILE A 272 -19.09 20.16 11.35
N ASN A 273 -18.15 21.10 11.31
CA ASN A 273 -17.45 21.45 10.08
C ASN A 273 -15.98 21.70 10.39
N THR A 274 -15.18 20.64 10.26
CA THR A 274 -13.74 20.71 10.50
C THR A 274 -13.00 20.57 9.18
N ARG A 275 -12.04 21.47 8.96
CA ARG A 275 -11.17 21.44 7.78
C ARG A 275 -9.71 21.50 8.23
N ASN A 276 -8.92 20.52 7.81
CA ASN A 276 -7.49 20.49 8.06
C ASN A 276 -6.73 20.46 6.74
N LYS A 277 -5.60 21.16 6.70
CA LYS A 277 -4.64 21.09 5.60
C LYS A 277 -3.26 20.93 6.17
N SER A 278 -2.46 20.04 5.63
CA SER A 278 -1.06 19.88 6.03
C SER A 278 -0.16 19.75 4.82
N TYR A 279 1.06 20.24 4.98
CA TYR A 279 2.11 20.20 3.96
C TYR A 279 3.31 19.52 4.60
N ARG A 280 3.83 18.49 3.94
CA ARG A 280 4.95 17.68 4.45
C ARG A 280 6.08 17.65 3.41
N PRO A 281 6.99 18.64 3.45
CA PRO A 281 8.22 18.56 2.66
C PRO A 281 9.13 17.47 3.24
N SER A 282 9.89 16.81 2.37
CA SER A 282 10.88 15.81 2.77
C SER A 282 12.14 15.94 1.93
N VAL A 283 13.30 15.80 2.56
CA VAL A 283 14.59 15.68 1.90
C VAL A 283 15.36 14.56 2.59
N TYR A 284 15.94 13.70 1.81
CA TYR A 284 16.74 12.58 2.28
C TYR A 284 18.01 12.48 1.47
N PHE A 285 19.14 12.37 2.16
CA PHE A 285 20.44 12.13 1.55
C PHE A 285 21.05 10.84 2.12
N TYR A 286 21.58 10.03 1.24
CA TYR A 286 22.30 8.81 1.57
C TYR A 286 23.66 8.82 0.90
N LEU A 287 24.71 8.46 1.66
CA LEU A 287 26.07 8.28 1.19
C LEU A 287 26.66 7.05 1.84
N SER A 288 27.26 6.19 1.04
CA SER A 288 28.03 5.03 1.50
C SER A 288 29.33 4.95 0.72
N SER A 289 30.43 4.63 1.41
CA SER A 289 31.70 4.24 0.81
C SER A 289 31.80 2.73 0.83
N GLY A 290 32.22 2.13 -0.26
CA GLY A 290 32.53 0.69 -0.38
C GLY A 290 33.95 0.42 0.08
#